data_275f6876f2bdacaa51418ad2d0f596fa
#
_entry.id   275f6876f2bdacaa51418ad2d0f596fa
#
_cell.length_a   1.000
_cell.length_b   1.000
_cell.length_c   1.000
_cell.angle_alpha   90.00
_cell.angle_beta   90.00
_cell.angle_gamma   90.00
#
_symmetry.space_group_name_H-M   'P 1'
#
loop_
_entity.id
_entity.type
_entity.pdbx_description
1 polymer ?
#
loop_
_entity_poly.entity_id
_entity_poly.type
_entity_poly.pdbx_seq_one_letter_code
_entity_poly.pdbx_strand_id
1 'polypeptide(L)'
;MPKVEKMDLDSSLKETITYESQMLHYGLYTAGYQRVFQADIPWHWHDEFELGYISGGSVVYQTSGLTVTLHEGDGIFINSGVLHYLHPLEPCREARLQTQFFDKSFLAGSLGSLLDIKYVAPVLDQRQLEAVPLYRSDPESKGFLECLQKGVELCSRKEEFFELRLRNLFSELWESIYRWAAQKESSTPSLRRSIEDDRIKQMMRYVQAHFSEKISVSSIAASIPISERECYRLFQNSMGITPIEYLISVRLQNAQSLLINTNKSILDIALETGFGSSSYFGKIFRSHHRLTPAQYRNLSRQKALAAP
;
A
#
# COMPACT_ATOMS: atom_id res chain seq x y z
N MET A 1 -14.71 -13.80 -6.26
CA MET A 1 -13.66 -13.04 -5.59
C MET A 1 -14.07 -11.58 -5.59
N PRO A 2 -14.02 -10.86 -4.49
CA PRO A 2 -14.24 -9.42 -4.53
C PRO A 2 -13.12 -8.80 -5.38
N LYS A 3 -13.50 -8.24 -6.54
CA LYS A 3 -12.62 -7.37 -7.30
C LYS A 3 -12.66 -6.03 -6.58
N VAL A 4 -11.61 -5.67 -5.88
CA VAL A 4 -11.51 -4.32 -5.29
C VAL A 4 -11.34 -3.35 -6.45
N GLU A 5 -12.42 -2.69 -6.83
CA GLU A 5 -12.42 -1.70 -7.91
C GLU A 5 -11.84 -0.35 -7.46
N LYS A 6 -11.79 -0.10 -6.14
CA LYS A 6 -11.26 1.14 -5.54
C LYS A 6 -10.81 0.86 -4.11
N MET A 7 -9.63 1.34 -3.75
CA MET A 7 -9.19 1.38 -2.35
C MET A 7 -10.09 2.33 -1.56
N ASP A 8 -10.57 1.86 -0.41
CA ASP A 8 -11.32 2.67 0.53
C ASP A 8 -10.37 3.26 1.57
N LEU A 9 -9.89 4.47 1.29
CA LEU A 9 -8.98 5.21 2.16
C LEU A 9 -9.76 6.28 2.91
N ASP A 10 -9.61 6.28 4.21
CA ASP A 10 -10.09 7.38 5.04
C ASP A 10 -9.15 8.61 4.96
N SER A 11 -9.52 9.70 5.64
CA SER A 11 -8.71 10.92 5.68
C SER A 11 -7.35 10.75 6.36
N SER A 12 -7.07 9.60 7.01
CA SER A 12 -5.78 9.27 7.61
C SER A 12 -4.92 8.36 6.74
N LEU A 13 -5.34 8.09 5.50
CA LEU A 13 -4.74 7.12 4.59
C LEU A 13 -4.83 5.69 5.10
N LYS A 14 -5.73 5.43 6.05
CA LYS A 14 -6.00 4.08 6.49
C LYS A 14 -6.92 3.41 5.48
N GLU A 15 -6.49 2.29 4.95
CA GLU A 15 -7.33 1.43 4.13
C GLU A 15 -8.27 0.61 5.00
N THR A 16 -9.54 0.57 4.60
CA THR A 16 -10.51 -0.35 5.18
C THR A 16 -10.49 -1.66 4.42
N ILE A 17 -10.00 -2.72 5.03
CA ILE A 17 -9.93 -4.03 4.41
C ILE A 17 -11.29 -4.74 4.50
N THR A 18 -11.74 -5.24 3.36
CA THR A 18 -12.96 -6.08 3.29
C THR A 18 -12.58 -7.53 3.47
N TYR A 19 -13.09 -8.16 4.51
CA TYR A 19 -12.85 -9.58 4.79
C TYR A 19 -13.83 -10.49 4.03
N GLU A 20 -13.48 -11.75 3.93
CA GLU A 20 -14.32 -12.80 3.34
C GLU A 20 -15.66 -12.97 4.08
N SER A 21 -15.65 -12.77 5.39
CA SER A 21 -16.85 -12.68 6.22
C SER A 21 -16.56 -11.91 7.52
N GLN A 22 -17.61 -11.52 8.23
CA GLN A 22 -17.47 -10.86 9.55
C GLN A 22 -16.86 -11.78 10.64
N MET A 23 -16.86 -13.09 10.43
CA MET A 23 -16.29 -14.06 11.37
C MET A 23 -14.92 -14.59 10.93
N LEU A 24 -14.55 -14.40 9.68
CA LEU A 24 -13.25 -14.78 9.13
C LEU A 24 -12.52 -13.51 8.72
N HIS A 25 -11.68 -13.01 9.59
CA HIS A 25 -10.89 -11.78 9.39
C HIS A 25 -9.70 -12.03 8.45
N TYR A 26 -10.01 -12.48 7.26
CA TYR A 26 -9.11 -12.74 6.14
C TYR A 26 -9.74 -12.19 4.87
N GLY A 27 -8.94 -11.57 4.03
CA GLY A 27 -9.32 -11.04 2.73
C GLY A 27 -8.31 -11.40 1.66
N LEU A 28 -8.78 -11.79 0.47
CA LEU A 28 -7.95 -12.00 -0.71
C LEU A 28 -8.29 -10.95 -1.76
N TYR A 29 -7.31 -10.12 -2.10
CA TYR A 29 -7.43 -9.11 -3.14
C TYR A 29 -6.59 -9.51 -4.35
N THR A 30 -7.19 -9.45 -5.51
CA THR A 30 -6.48 -9.59 -6.78
C THR A 30 -6.56 -8.25 -7.48
N ALA A 31 -5.48 -7.48 -7.42
CA ALA A 31 -5.35 -6.23 -8.16
C ALA A 31 -4.76 -6.53 -9.54
N GLY A 32 -5.57 -6.37 -10.58
CA GLY A 32 -5.03 -6.22 -11.92
C GLY A 32 -4.78 -4.74 -12.16
N TYR A 33 -3.53 -4.31 -12.31
CA TYR A 33 -3.20 -2.92 -12.61
C TYR A 33 -3.91 -2.35 -13.84
N GLN A 34 -4.47 -3.21 -14.68
CA GLN A 34 -5.27 -2.80 -15.82
C GLN A 34 -6.67 -2.29 -15.49
N ARG A 35 -7.28 -2.67 -14.35
CA ARG A 35 -8.66 -2.29 -14.04
C ARG A 35 -8.80 -1.23 -12.94
N VAL A 36 -7.90 -1.23 -11.96
CA VAL A 36 -8.03 -0.36 -10.78
C VAL A 36 -6.93 0.69 -10.73
N PHE A 37 -5.71 0.32 -11.09
CA PHE A 37 -4.55 1.19 -11.02
C PHE A 37 -3.82 1.19 -12.36
N GLN A 38 -4.23 2.08 -13.26
CA GLN A 38 -3.37 2.45 -14.40
C GLN A 38 -2.16 3.29 -13.91
N ALA A 39 -2.00 3.41 -12.61
CA ALA A 39 -1.05 4.18 -11.85
C ALA A 39 -0.79 3.51 -10.49
N ASP A 40 -0.11 4.20 -9.65
CA ASP A 40 0.39 3.80 -8.35
C ASP A 40 -0.71 3.47 -7.33
N ILE A 41 -0.46 2.51 -6.45
CA ILE A 41 -1.19 2.36 -5.20
C ILE A 41 -0.60 3.39 -4.23
N PRO A 42 -1.41 4.37 -3.76
CA PRO A 42 -0.91 5.50 -3.00
C PRO A 42 -0.34 5.08 -1.65
N TRP A 43 0.37 5.97 -1.00
CA TRP A 43 0.73 5.80 0.40
C TRP A 43 -0.51 5.53 1.24
N HIS A 44 -0.51 4.36 1.91
CA HIS A 44 -1.59 3.91 2.78
C HIS A 44 -1.04 3.00 3.89
N TRP A 45 -1.88 2.71 4.85
CA TRP A 45 -1.62 1.75 5.91
C TRP A 45 -2.93 1.10 6.34
N HIS A 46 -2.85 -0.07 6.96
CA HIS A 46 -3.98 -0.81 7.53
C HIS A 46 -3.56 -1.56 8.78
N ASP A 47 -4.52 -2.00 9.58
CA ASP A 47 -4.25 -2.74 10.83
C ASP A 47 -3.91 -4.22 10.60
N GLU A 48 -4.17 -4.72 9.41
CA GLU A 48 -3.93 -6.10 9.01
C GLU A 48 -2.45 -6.34 8.71
N PHE A 49 -2.05 -7.59 8.76
CA PHE A 49 -0.84 -8.08 8.11
C PHE A 49 -1.14 -8.27 6.62
N GLU A 50 -0.18 -7.94 5.78
CA GLU A 50 -0.28 -8.13 4.34
C GLU A 50 0.74 -9.16 3.85
N LEU A 51 0.28 -10.06 2.99
CA LEU A 51 1.10 -11.00 2.25
C LEU A 51 0.84 -10.82 0.76
N GLY A 52 1.76 -10.13 0.08
CA GLY A 52 1.70 -9.88 -1.36
C GLY A 52 2.43 -10.96 -2.15
N TYR A 53 1.84 -11.38 -3.28
CA TYR A 53 2.46 -12.28 -4.26
C TYR A 53 2.34 -11.67 -5.66
N ILE A 54 3.46 -11.52 -6.36
CA ILE A 54 3.50 -10.97 -7.72
C ILE A 54 3.17 -12.08 -8.70
N SER A 55 1.96 -12.08 -9.24
CA SER A 55 1.47 -13.10 -10.18
C SER A 55 1.69 -12.72 -11.65
N GLY A 56 2.32 -11.58 -11.92
CA GLY A 56 2.73 -11.14 -13.26
C GLY A 56 3.32 -9.75 -13.26
N GLY A 57 4.31 -9.52 -14.11
CA GLY A 57 5.01 -8.24 -14.24
C GLY A 57 5.99 -7.96 -13.10
N SER A 58 6.17 -6.67 -12.77
CA SER A 58 7.10 -6.22 -11.73
C SER A 58 6.54 -5.02 -10.99
N VAL A 59 6.72 -4.99 -9.68
CA VAL A 59 6.20 -3.96 -8.77
C VAL A 59 7.33 -3.43 -7.91
N VAL A 60 7.33 -2.13 -7.67
CA VAL A 60 8.19 -1.50 -6.66
C VAL A 60 7.35 -1.28 -5.41
N TYR A 61 7.78 -1.85 -4.30
CA TYR A 61 7.26 -1.58 -2.95
C TYR A 61 8.17 -0.61 -2.21
N GLN A 62 7.57 0.31 -1.49
CA GLN A 62 8.28 1.28 -0.68
C GLN A 62 7.63 1.43 0.70
N THR A 63 8.46 1.36 1.75
CA THR A 63 8.10 1.73 3.14
C THR A 63 9.06 2.82 3.62
N SER A 64 9.01 3.20 4.88
CA SER A 64 9.94 4.17 5.47
C SER A 64 11.39 3.66 5.48
N GLY A 65 11.59 2.36 5.59
CA GLY A 65 12.91 1.73 5.73
C GLY A 65 13.34 0.86 4.55
N LEU A 66 12.48 0.68 3.53
CA LEU A 66 12.73 -0.25 2.45
C LEU A 66 12.20 0.29 1.12
N THR A 67 13.00 0.18 0.07
CA THR A 67 12.52 0.25 -1.32
C THR A 67 13.01 -0.99 -2.04
N VAL A 68 12.09 -1.78 -2.61
CA VAL A 68 12.41 -3.06 -3.24
C VAL A 68 11.62 -3.25 -4.53
N THR A 69 12.26 -3.81 -5.54
CA THR A 69 11.62 -4.26 -6.77
C THR A 69 11.37 -5.76 -6.68
N LEU A 70 10.12 -6.15 -6.89
CA LEU A 70 9.67 -7.53 -6.91
C LEU A 70 9.18 -7.90 -8.30
N HIS A 71 9.53 -9.09 -8.74
CA HIS A 71 9.20 -9.63 -10.05
C HIS A 71 8.18 -10.76 -9.92
N GLU A 72 7.64 -11.21 -11.05
CA GLU A 72 6.74 -12.36 -11.09
C GLU A 72 7.36 -13.57 -10.36
N GLY A 73 6.62 -14.13 -9.43
CA GLY A 73 7.03 -15.23 -8.55
C GLY A 73 7.60 -14.78 -7.21
N ASP A 74 7.92 -13.50 -7.03
CA ASP A 74 8.35 -12.94 -5.75
C ASP A 74 7.14 -12.61 -4.86
N GLY A 75 7.40 -12.40 -3.57
CA GLY A 75 6.40 -12.00 -2.60
C GLY A 75 6.92 -10.98 -1.60
N ILE A 76 6.04 -10.54 -0.71
CA ILE A 76 6.38 -9.62 0.36
C ILE A 76 5.46 -9.85 1.57
N PHE A 77 6.03 -9.74 2.76
CA PHE A 77 5.30 -9.55 4.00
C PHE A 77 5.36 -8.07 4.40
N ILE A 78 4.23 -7.47 4.75
CA ILE A 78 4.12 -6.13 5.35
C ILE A 78 3.49 -6.28 6.73
N ASN A 79 4.12 -5.70 7.74
CA ASN A 79 3.62 -5.74 9.11
C ASN A 79 2.44 -4.77 9.30
N SER A 80 1.61 -5.02 10.30
CA SER A 80 0.48 -4.19 10.67
C SER A 80 0.87 -2.73 10.92
N GLY A 81 0.08 -1.79 10.44
CA GLY A 81 0.25 -0.36 10.65
C GLY A 81 1.40 0.29 9.87
N VAL A 82 2.11 -0.46 9.03
CA VAL A 82 3.23 0.05 8.23
C VAL A 82 2.70 0.89 7.08
N LEU A 83 3.20 2.13 6.99
CA LEU A 83 2.93 3.01 5.87
C LEU A 83 3.70 2.53 4.64
N HIS A 84 3.00 2.24 3.53
CA HIS A 84 3.61 1.71 2.32
C HIS A 84 2.96 2.24 1.04
N TYR A 85 3.70 2.12 -0.06
CA TYR A 85 3.36 2.60 -1.39
C TYR A 85 3.84 1.59 -2.41
N LEU A 86 3.10 1.40 -3.49
CA LEU A 86 3.52 0.52 -4.57
C LEU A 86 3.20 1.13 -5.93
N HIS A 87 4.04 0.80 -6.90
CA HIS A 87 3.78 1.14 -8.30
C HIS A 87 4.36 0.09 -9.25
N PRO A 88 3.83 -0.06 -10.46
CA PRO A 88 4.45 -0.89 -11.48
C PRO A 88 5.86 -0.38 -11.79
N LEU A 89 6.83 -1.27 -11.94
CA LEU A 89 8.20 -0.90 -12.30
C LEU A 89 8.24 -0.14 -13.64
N GLU A 90 7.44 -0.59 -14.60
CA GLU A 90 7.30 0.06 -15.90
C GLU A 90 5.91 0.71 -16.01
N PRO A 91 5.83 2.03 -16.17
CA PRO A 91 4.55 2.71 -16.40
C PRO A 91 3.78 2.09 -17.57
N CYS A 92 2.48 1.89 -17.38
CA CYS A 92 1.57 1.32 -18.38
C CYS A 92 1.77 -0.16 -18.74
N ARG A 93 2.72 -0.88 -18.14
CA ARG A 93 2.78 -2.34 -18.19
C ARG A 93 1.88 -2.96 -17.14
N GLU A 94 1.35 -4.13 -17.50
CA GLU A 94 0.53 -4.92 -16.57
C GLU A 94 1.42 -5.53 -15.49
N ALA A 95 1.12 -5.17 -14.24
CA ALA A 95 1.59 -5.92 -13.10
C ALA A 95 0.38 -6.50 -12.35
N ARG A 96 0.49 -7.74 -11.90
CA ARG A 96 -0.58 -8.46 -11.20
C ARG A 96 -0.11 -8.83 -9.81
N LEU A 97 -0.83 -8.37 -8.84
CA LEU A 97 -0.60 -8.62 -7.42
C LEU A 97 -1.78 -9.38 -6.83
N GLN A 98 -1.50 -10.40 -6.06
CA GLN A 98 -2.45 -11.10 -5.21
C GLN A 98 -2.08 -10.80 -3.77
N THR A 99 -2.96 -10.11 -3.05
CA THR A 99 -2.70 -9.70 -1.68
C THR A 99 -3.65 -10.43 -0.74
N GLN A 100 -3.09 -11.04 0.29
CA GLN A 100 -3.82 -11.71 1.36
C GLN A 100 -3.66 -10.89 2.63
N PHE A 101 -4.78 -10.45 3.18
CA PHE A 101 -4.86 -9.67 4.40
C PHE A 101 -5.44 -10.50 5.54
N PHE A 102 -4.92 -10.36 6.73
CA PHE A 102 -5.50 -10.96 7.93
C PHE A 102 -5.13 -10.14 9.16
N ASP A 103 -6.05 -10.07 10.11
CA ASP A 103 -5.78 -9.43 11.37
C ASP A 103 -5.23 -10.42 12.40
N LYS A 104 -4.83 -9.92 13.58
CA LYS A 104 -4.30 -10.74 14.66
C LYS A 104 -5.28 -11.80 15.16
N SER A 105 -6.60 -11.56 15.10
CA SER A 105 -7.61 -12.50 15.60
C SER A 105 -7.72 -13.74 14.72
N PHE A 106 -7.38 -13.62 13.43
CA PHE A 106 -7.36 -14.76 12.50
C PHE A 106 -6.42 -15.86 12.97
N LEU A 107 -5.24 -15.49 13.52
CA LEU A 107 -4.27 -16.43 14.08
C LEU A 107 -4.52 -16.73 15.55
N ALA A 108 -4.67 -15.68 16.34
CA ALA A 108 -4.73 -15.78 17.79
C ALA A 108 -6.09 -16.26 18.31
N GLY A 109 -7.17 -16.09 17.55
CA GLY A 109 -8.54 -16.28 17.97
C GLY A 109 -9.04 -15.13 18.84
N SER A 110 -8.78 -15.15 20.12
CA SER A 110 -9.18 -14.08 21.04
C SER A 110 -8.00 -13.24 21.52
N LEU A 111 -8.28 -11.96 21.79
CA LEU A 111 -7.33 -11.06 22.44
C LEU A 111 -6.93 -11.60 23.82
N GLY A 112 -5.65 -11.52 24.16
CA GLY A 112 -5.10 -12.01 25.42
C GLY A 112 -4.97 -13.53 25.52
N SER A 113 -5.22 -14.27 24.43
CA SER A 113 -4.95 -15.71 24.35
C SER A 113 -3.44 -15.99 24.44
N LEU A 114 -3.07 -17.24 24.72
CA LEU A 114 -1.66 -17.66 24.70
C LEU A 114 -1.01 -17.36 23.35
N LEU A 115 -1.72 -17.60 22.24
CA LEU A 115 -1.20 -17.34 20.90
C LEU A 115 -1.00 -15.85 20.64
N ASP A 116 -1.94 -15.01 21.09
CA ASP A 116 -1.82 -13.55 20.99
C ASP A 116 -0.58 -13.05 21.73
N ILE A 117 -0.50 -13.33 23.05
CA ILE A 117 0.57 -12.80 23.91
C ILE A 117 1.95 -13.34 23.52
N LYS A 118 2.05 -14.63 23.20
CA LYS A 118 3.34 -15.29 23.01
C LYS A 118 3.88 -15.15 21.58
N TYR A 119 3.03 -15.13 20.57
CA TYR A 119 3.47 -15.25 19.18
C TYR A 119 3.03 -14.09 18.27
N VAL A 120 1.87 -13.45 18.53
CA VAL A 120 1.38 -12.38 17.64
C VAL A 120 1.84 -11.01 18.13
N ALA A 121 1.63 -10.68 19.38
CA ALA A 121 2.03 -9.40 19.94
C ALA A 121 3.52 -9.07 19.77
N PRO A 122 4.49 -10.01 19.95
CA PRO A 122 5.90 -9.72 19.70
C PRO A 122 6.23 -9.29 18.27
N VAL A 123 5.49 -9.80 17.28
CA VAL A 123 5.66 -9.39 15.87
C VAL A 123 5.09 -8.00 15.64
N LEU A 124 3.91 -7.71 16.20
CA LEU A 124 3.29 -6.39 16.13
C LEU A 124 4.17 -5.31 16.78
N ASP A 125 4.78 -5.63 17.92
CA ASP A 125 5.62 -4.72 18.68
C ASP A 125 7.00 -4.51 18.05
N GLN A 126 7.40 -5.41 17.11
CA GLN A 126 8.69 -5.32 16.42
C GLN A 126 8.64 -4.30 15.27
N ARG A 127 8.74 -3.03 15.63
CA ARG A 127 8.63 -1.90 14.69
C ARG A 127 9.74 -1.82 13.64
N GLN A 128 10.86 -2.53 13.84
CA GLN A 128 11.91 -2.62 12.82
C GLN A 128 11.58 -3.65 11.72
N LEU A 129 10.62 -4.52 11.96
CA LEU A 129 10.11 -5.44 10.98
C LEU A 129 8.96 -4.74 10.21
N GLU A 130 9.29 -3.80 9.34
CA GLU A 130 8.28 -3.15 8.49
C GLU A 130 7.81 -4.09 7.39
N ALA A 131 8.77 -4.65 6.66
CA ALA A 131 8.52 -5.54 5.54
C ALA A 131 9.64 -6.56 5.37
N VAL A 132 9.31 -7.69 4.75
CA VAL A 132 10.27 -8.74 4.35
C VAL A 132 10.01 -9.11 2.89
N PRO A 133 10.91 -8.75 1.96
CA PRO A 133 10.84 -9.22 0.58
C PRO A 133 11.19 -10.70 0.51
N LEU A 134 10.50 -11.43 -0.34
CA LEU A 134 10.61 -12.86 -0.54
C LEU A 134 10.93 -13.12 -2.02
N TYR A 135 12.15 -13.48 -2.30
CA TYR A 135 12.60 -13.69 -3.69
C TYR A 135 12.46 -15.15 -4.10
N ARG A 136 11.87 -15.41 -5.25
CA ARG A 136 11.79 -16.78 -5.82
C ARG A 136 13.16 -17.42 -6.07
N SER A 137 14.18 -16.59 -6.23
CA SER A 137 15.58 -17.04 -6.39
C SER A 137 16.22 -17.46 -5.08
N ASP A 138 15.62 -17.12 -3.93
CA ASP A 138 16.11 -17.48 -2.62
C ASP A 138 15.50 -18.80 -2.15
N PRO A 139 16.30 -19.85 -1.93
CA PRO A 139 15.81 -21.15 -1.46
C PRO A 139 15.05 -21.07 -0.12
N GLU A 140 15.40 -20.12 0.76
CA GLU A 140 14.74 -19.95 2.06
C GLU A 140 13.32 -19.38 1.90
N SER A 141 13.07 -18.58 0.86
CA SER A 141 11.76 -18.02 0.54
C SER A 141 10.82 -19.00 -0.15
N LYS A 142 11.34 -20.09 -0.73
CA LYS A 142 10.55 -20.99 -1.58
C LYS A 142 9.33 -21.58 -0.89
N GLY A 143 9.50 -22.17 0.29
CA GLY A 143 8.40 -22.78 1.05
C GLY A 143 7.33 -21.75 1.43
N PHE A 144 7.76 -20.53 1.77
CA PHE A 144 6.84 -19.45 2.09
C PHE A 144 6.01 -19.03 0.86
N LEU A 145 6.64 -18.86 -0.30
CA LEU A 145 5.98 -18.48 -1.56
C LEU A 145 5.00 -19.57 -2.04
N GLU A 146 5.35 -20.84 -1.91
CA GLU A 146 4.44 -21.97 -2.19
C GLU A 146 3.20 -21.93 -1.27
N CYS A 147 3.38 -21.60 0.00
CA CYS A 147 2.27 -21.43 0.93
C CYS A 147 1.39 -20.22 0.58
N LEU A 148 1.95 -19.10 0.11
CA LEU A 148 1.14 -17.96 -0.36
C LEU A 148 0.23 -18.35 -1.52
N GLN A 149 0.76 -19.06 -2.51
CA GLN A 149 -0.01 -19.54 -3.66
C GLN A 149 -1.11 -20.53 -3.23
N LYS A 150 -0.80 -21.43 -2.32
CA LYS A 150 -1.78 -22.38 -1.77
C LYS A 150 -2.91 -21.66 -1.00
N GLY A 151 -2.61 -20.58 -0.27
CA GLY A 151 -3.61 -19.74 0.37
C GLY A 151 -4.58 -19.12 -0.63
N VAL A 152 -4.06 -18.59 -1.74
CA VAL A 152 -4.88 -18.07 -2.86
C VAL A 152 -5.78 -19.16 -3.45
N GLU A 153 -5.25 -20.38 -3.62
CA GLU A 153 -5.99 -21.52 -4.17
C GLU A 153 -7.13 -21.95 -3.24
N LEU A 154 -6.85 -22.12 -1.94
CA LEU A 154 -7.83 -22.47 -0.92
C LEU A 154 -8.99 -21.46 -0.88
N CYS A 155 -8.66 -20.17 -0.84
CA CYS A 155 -9.66 -19.11 -0.84
C CYS A 155 -10.46 -19.04 -2.15
N SER A 156 -9.84 -19.38 -3.28
CA SER A 156 -10.50 -19.37 -4.59
C SER A 156 -11.50 -20.50 -4.77
N ARG A 157 -11.18 -21.70 -4.26
CA ARG A 157 -12.02 -22.89 -4.40
C ARG A 157 -13.10 -22.98 -3.33
N LYS A 158 -12.83 -22.51 -2.11
CA LYS A 158 -13.73 -22.56 -0.94
C LYS A 158 -14.35 -23.95 -0.74
N GLU A 159 -13.51 -24.99 -0.87
CA GLU A 159 -13.92 -26.37 -0.59
C GLU A 159 -14.23 -26.55 0.91
N GLU A 160 -14.85 -27.65 1.26
CA GLU A 160 -15.10 -28.00 2.66
C GLU A 160 -13.82 -27.92 3.50
N PHE A 161 -13.90 -27.30 4.69
CA PHE A 161 -12.79 -27.04 5.61
C PHE A 161 -11.75 -26.01 5.12
N PHE A 162 -12.07 -25.16 4.12
CA PHE A 162 -11.07 -24.22 3.60
C PHE A 162 -10.60 -23.24 4.68
N GLU A 163 -11.47 -22.79 5.60
CA GLU A 163 -11.11 -21.87 6.69
C GLU A 163 -10.10 -22.53 7.66
N LEU A 164 -10.31 -23.79 8.02
CA LEU A 164 -9.37 -24.54 8.88
C LEU A 164 -8.04 -24.75 8.18
N ARG A 165 -8.07 -25.15 6.90
CA ARG A 165 -6.86 -25.34 6.09
C ARG A 165 -6.10 -24.04 5.93
N LEU A 166 -6.81 -22.94 5.68
CA LEU A 166 -6.23 -21.61 5.53
C LEU A 166 -5.57 -21.16 6.83
N ARG A 167 -6.25 -21.29 7.97
CA ARG A 167 -5.70 -20.95 9.28
C ARG A 167 -4.45 -21.77 9.61
N ASN A 168 -4.45 -23.06 9.36
CA ASN A 168 -3.28 -23.92 9.58
C ASN A 168 -2.10 -23.47 8.71
N LEU A 169 -2.34 -23.21 7.43
CA LEU A 169 -1.34 -22.73 6.50
C LEU A 169 -0.72 -21.39 6.97
N PHE A 170 -1.55 -20.45 7.43
CA PHE A 170 -1.06 -19.17 7.93
C PHE A 170 -0.37 -19.28 9.28
N SER A 171 -0.72 -20.28 10.10
CA SER A 171 0.01 -20.59 11.32
C SER A 171 1.44 -21.08 11.02
N GLU A 172 1.62 -21.90 10.00
CA GLU A 172 2.95 -22.33 9.52
C GLU A 172 3.76 -21.15 8.97
N LEU A 173 3.14 -20.29 8.15
CA LEU A 173 3.78 -19.06 7.66
C LEU A 173 4.20 -18.13 8.81
N TRP A 174 3.36 -18.06 9.85
CA TRP A 174 3.61 -17.20 11.01
C TRP A 174 4.87 -17.59 11.79
N GLU A 175 5.23 -18.86 11.83
CA GLU A 175 6.51 -19.31 12.42
C GLU A 175 7.71 -18.63 11.76
N SER A 176 7.71 -18.50 10.44
CA SER A 176 8.78 -17.82 9.71
C SER A 176 8.79 -16.31 10.02
N ILE A 177 7.62 -15.67 10.03
CA ILE A 177 7.48 -14.25 10.36
C ILE A 177 7.96 -13.98 11.79
N TYR A 178 7.58 -14.84 12.75
CA TYR A 178 8.02 -14.74 14.13
C TYR A 178 9.55 -14.87 14.26
N ARG A 179 10.17 -15.80 13.52
CA ARG A 179 11.63 -15.94 13.49
C ARG A 179 12.32 -14.68 12.93
N TRP A 180 11.79 -14.09 11.86
CA TRP A 180 12.31 -12.82 11.32
C TRP A 180 12.19 -11.68 12.34
N ALA A 181 11.08 -11.60 13.06
CA ALA A 181 10.90 -10.61 14.12
C ALA A 181 11.92 -10.81 15.26
N ALA A 182 12.19 -12.05 15.64
CA ALA A 182 13.14 -12.37 16.71
C ALA A 182 14.62 -12.12 16.30
N GLN A 183 14.94 -12.18 15.01
CA GLN A 183 16.29 -11.90 14.48
C GLN A 183 16.60 -10.39 14.42
N LYS A 184 15.57 -9.54 14.34
CA LYS A 184 15.75 -8.10 14.44
C LYS A 184 16.10 -7.76 15.88
N GLU A 185 17.30 -7.21 16.11
CA GLU A 185 17.73 -6.82 17.46
C GLU A 185 16.66 -5.98 18.16
N SER A 186 16.42 -6.30 19.42
CA SER A 186 15.52 -5.56 20.31
C SER A 186 16.12 -4.18 20.64
N SER A 187 16.20 -3.30 19.67
CA SER A 187 16.30 -1.90 20.03
C SER A 187 14.96 -1.54 20.66
N THR A 188 15.00 -1.14 21.93
CA THR A 188 13.86 -0.56 22.66
C THR A 188 13.02 0.25 21.68
N PRO A 189 11.68 0.01 21.56
CA PRO A 189 10.82 0.80 20.70
C PRO A 189 11.11 2.26 21.03
N SER A 190 11.75 2.99 20.13
CA SER A 190 12.02 4.37 20.44
C SER A 190 10.66 5.04 20.41
N LEU A 191 10.19 5.47 21.58
CA LEU A 191 8.99 6.31 21.75
C LEU A 191 8.97 7.41 20.67
N ARG A 192 10.16 7.84 20.27
CA ARG A 192 10.44 8.81 19.22
C ARG A 192 9.92 8.34 17.84
N ARG A 193 10.13 7.08 17.45
CA ARG A 193 9.70 6.59 16.12
C ARG A 193 8.17 6.49 16.04
N SER A 194 7.51 6.07 17.13
CA SER A 194 6.04 6.10 17.21
C SER A 194 5.46 7.51 17.05
N ILE A 195 6.09 8.49 17.71
CA ILE A 195 5.69 9.89 17.59
C ILE A 195 5.96 10.43 16.17
N GLU A 196 7.05 10.03 15.53
CA GLU A 196 7.38 10.42 14.16
C GLU A 196 6.39 9.84 13.16
N ASP A 197 5.99 8.58 13.32
CA ASP A 197 4.96 7.91 12.51
C ASP A 197 3.59 8.59 12.64
N ASP A 198 3.20 8.94 13.85
CA ASP A 198 1.94 9.68 14.08
C ASP A 198 1.99 11.09 13.47
N ARG A 199 3.13 11.76 13.57
CA ARG A 199 3.35 13.10 13.00
C ARG A 199 3.28 13.07 11.47
N ILE A 200 3.94 12.10 10.83
CA ILE A 200 3.90 11.99 9.37
C ILE A 200 2.48 11.71 8.89
N LYS A 201 1.74 10.78 9.54
CA LYS A 201 0.35 10.49 9.22
C LYS A 201 -0.56 11.73 9.37
N GLN A 202 -0.34 12.58 10.38
CA GLN A 202 -1.09 13.82 10.56
C GLN A 202 -0.81 14.84 9.46
N MET A 203 0.46 15.03 9.06
CA MET A 203 0.83 15.91 7.96
C MET A 203 0.29 15.41 6.61
N MET A 204 0.34 14.10 6.36
CA MET A 204 -0.24 13.49 5.17
C MET A 204 -1.76 13.73 5.12
N ARG A 205 -2.45 13.59 6.24
CA ARG A 205 -3.87 13.90 6.40
C ARG A 205 -4.20 15.35 6.03
N TYR A 206 -3.38 16.29 6.52
CA TYR A 206 -3.52 17.71 6.16
C TYR A 206 -3.38 17.92 4.65
N VAL A 207 -2.35 17.35 4.01
CA VAL A 207 -2.16 17.44 2.56
C VAL A 207 -3.35 16.85 1.79
N GLN A 208 -3.86 15.69 2.20
CA GLN A 208 -5.03 15.05 1.58
C GLN A 208 -6.30 15.90 1.68
N ALA A 209 -6.50 16.60 2.79
CA ALA A 209 -7.67 17.44 2.98
C ALA A 209 -7.59 18.78 2.20
N HIS A 210 -6.37 19.26 1.91
CA HIS A 210 -6.14 20.61 1.35
C HIS A 210 -5.40 20.61 0.01
N PHE A 211 -5.20 19.44 -0.66
CA PHE A 211 -4.36 19.34 -1.86
C PHE A 211 -4.80 20.26 -3.00
N SER A 212 -6.09 20.57 -3.12
CA SER A 212 -6.64 21.47 -4.15
C SER A 212 -6.32 22.95 -3.90
N GLU A 213 -5.94 23.29 -2.67
CA GLU A 213 -5.63 24.64 -2.24
C GLU A 213 -4.16 25.01 -2.51
N LYS A 214 -3.84 26.30 -2.39
CA LYS A 214 -2.44 26.77 -2.41
C LYS A 214 -1.80 26.54 -1.05
N ILE A 215 -1.29 25.32 -0.82
CA ILE A 215 -0.56 24.99 0.41
C ILE A 215 0.95 25.05 0.21
N SER A 216 1.68 25.34 1.28
CA SER A 216 3.15 25.43 1.35
C SER A 216 3.70 24.45 2.37
N VAL A 217 5.01 24.23 2.37
CA VAL A 217 5.68 23.43 3.43
C VAL A 217 5.42 24.03 4.81
N SER A 218 5.37 25.38 4.90
CA SER A 218 5.05 26.08 6.14
C SER A 218 3.66 25.71 6.66
N SER A 219 2.64 25.66 5.77
CA SER A 219 1.29 25.28 6.17
C SER A 219 1.18 23.80 6.55
N ILE A 220 1.94 22.91 5.87
CA ILE A 220 2.01 21.49 6.23
C ILE A 220 2.66 21.33 7.62
N ALA A 221 3.79 21.99 7.87
CA ALA A 221 4.47 21.95 9.15
C ALA A 221 3.63 22.52 10.29
N ALA A 222 2.86 23.59 10.02
CA ALA A 222 1.96 24.23 10.98
C ALA A 222 0.71 23.37 11.34
N SER A 223 0.39 22.35 10.54
CA SER A 223 -0.72 21.41 10.87
C SER A 223 -0.43 20.59 12.12
N ILE A 224 0.84 20.50 12.50
CA ILE A 224 1.35 19.98 13.78
C ILE A 224 2.43 20.93 14.30
N PRO A 225 2.74 20.97 15.61
CA PRO A 225 3.69 21.95 16.16
C PRO A 225 5.15 21.58 15.87
N ILE A 226 5.59 21.70 14.60
CA ILE A 226 6.97 21.45 14.15
C ILE A 226 7.48 22.55 13.20
N SER A 227 8.80 22.63 13.05
CA SER A 227 9.44 23.49 12.05
C SER A 227 9.36 22.90 10.64
N GLU A 228 9.51 23.76 9.60
CA GLU A 228 9.62 23.30 8.20
C GLU A 228 10.80 22.32 8.01
N ARG A 229 11.92 22.55 8.67
CA ARG A 229 13.09 21.66 8.64
C ARG A 229 12.74 20.26 9.15
N GLU A 230 11.98 20.20 10.24
CA GLU A 230 11.53 18.94 10.81
C GLU A 230 10.49 18.26 9.91
N CYS A 231 9.61 19.04 9.27
CA CYS A 231 8.68 18.55 8.27
C CYS A 231 9.43 17.87 7.10
N TYR A 232 10.42 18.53 6.51
CA TYR A 232 11.27 17.93 5.48
C TYR A 232 11.94 16.65 5.96
N ARG A 233 12.52 16.67 7.17
CA ARG A 233 13.21 15.52 7.76
C ARG A 233 12.27 14.32 7.91
N LEU A 234 11.06 14.54 8.41
CA LEU A 234 10.07 13.46 8.60
C LEU A 234 9.62 12.87 7.27
N PHE A 235 9.27 13.69 6.28
CA PHE A 235 8.91 13.20 4.95
C PHE A 235 10.06 12.43 4.30
N GLN A 236 11.29 12.95 4.37
CA GLN A 236 12.46 12.27 3.81
C GLN A 236 12.75 10.94 4.50
N ASN A 237 12.67 10.90 5.83
CA ASN A 237 12.94 9.66 6.59
C ASN A 237 11.85 8.61 6.43
N SER A 238 10.56 9.03 6.33
CA SER A 238 9.44 8.09 6.28
C SER A 238 9.10 7.63 4.86
N MET A 239 9.35 8.47 3.85
CA MET A 239 8.89 8.20 2.48
C MET A 239 9.96 8.43 1.40
N GLY A 240 11.15 8.93 1.76
CA GLY A 240 12.22 9.24 0.81
C GLY A 240 11.92 10.40 -0.15
N ILE A 241 10.86 11.16 0.10
CA ILE A 241 10.41 12.28 -0.75
C ILE A 241 10.23 13.55 0.09
N THR A 242 10.14 14.68 -0.57
CA THR A 242 9.83 15.96 0.08
C THR A 242 8.32 16.15 0.31
N PRO A 243 7.91 17.05 1.24
CA PRO A 243 6.48 17.39 1.42
C PRO A 243 5.80 17.87 0.13
N ILE A 244 6.51 18.59 -0.73
CA ILE A 244 5.98 19.08 -2.02
C ILE A 244 5.85 17.98 -3.04
N GLU A 245 6.79 17.03 -3.11
CA GLU A 245 6.67 15.85 -3.97
C GLU A 245 5.48 15.00 -3.53
N TYR A 246 5.25 14.85 -2.24
CA TYR A 246 4.05 14.20 -1.71
C TYR A 246 2.76 14.95 -2.13
N LEU A 247 2.71 16.26 -1.99
CA LEU A 247 1.57 17.07 -2.46
C LEU A 247 1.31 16.87 -3.97
N ILE A 248 2.38 16.86 -4.77
CA ILE A 248 2.28 16.62 -6.22
C ILE A 248 1.72 15.22 -6.50
N SER A 249 2.16 14.18 -5.80
CA SER A 249 1.65 12.83 -5.98
C SER A 249 0.16 12.72 -5.68
N VAL A 250 -0.30 13.35 -4.59
CA VAL A 250 -1.73 13.42 -4.23
C VAL A 250 -2.55 14.13 -5.31
N ARG A 251 -2.06 15.25 -5.83
CA ARG A 251 -2.72 16.00 -6.92
C ARG A 251 -2.81 15.18 -8.20
N LEU A 252 -1.72 14.50 -8.58
CA LEU A 252 -1.68 13.65 -9.78
C LEU A 252 -2.67 12.49 -9.67
N GLN A 253 -2.76 11.85 -8.52
CA GLN A 253 -3.68 10.75 -8.26
C GLN A 253 -5.14 11.18 -8.40
N ASN A 254 -5.50 12.32 -7.81
CA ASN A 254 -6.83 12.88 -7.97
C ASN A 254 -7.12 13.27 -9.43
N ALA A 255 -6.13 13.85 -10.12
CA ALA A 255 -6.24 14.18 -11.54
C ALA A 255 -6.45 12.94 -12.42
N GLN A 256 -5.76 11.83 -12.14
CA GLN A 256 -5.97 10.56 -12.85
C GLN A 256 -7.39 10.05 -12.67
N SER A 257 -7.92 10.06 -11.44
CA SER A 257 -9.31 9.67 -11.19
C SER A 257 -10.30 10.53 -12.00
N LEU A 258 -10.09 11.84 -12.04
CA LEU A 258 -10.94 12.74 -12.82
C LEU A 258 -10.79 12.54 -14.33
N LEU A 259 -9.58 12.26 -14.83
CA LEU A 259 -9.33 11.96 -16.24
C LEU A 259 -10.08 10.71 -16.71
N ILE A 260 -10.14 9.68 -15.88
CA ILE A 260 -10.80 8.40 -16.19
C ILE A 260 -12.31 8.53 -16.08
N ASN A 261 -12.79 9.08 -14.96
CA ASN A 261 -14.18 8.98 -14.54
C ASN A 261 -15.06 10.16 -14.98
N THR A 262 -14.48 11.22 -15.59
CA THR A 262 -15.23 12.41 -15.97
C THR A 262 -14.91 12.89 -17.39
N ASN A 263 -15.78 13.79 -17.92
CA ASN A 263 -15.55 14.50 -19.19
C ASN A 263 -15.00 15.92 -18.97
N LYS A 264 -14.55 16.28 -17.76
CA LYS A 264 -14.00 17.60 -17.46
C LYS A 264 -12.85 17.97 -18.39
N SER A 265 -12.70 19.24 -18.72
CA SER A 265 -11.56 19.69 -19.52
C SER A 265 -10.25 19.50 -18.76
N ILE A 266 -9.13 19.44 -19.49
CA ILE A 266 -7.79 19.34 -18.86
C ILE A 266 -7.51 20.55 -17.98
N LEU A 267 -8.04 21.74 -18.35
CA LEU A 267 -7.92 22.95 -17.54
C LEU A 267 -8.72 22.83 -16.23
N ASP A 268 -9.98 22.39 -16.30
CA ASP A 268 -10.81 22.23 -15.11
C ASP A 268 -10.19 21.24 -14.12
N ILE A 269 -9.67 20.11 -14.63
CA ILE A 269 -8.95 19.12 -13.81
C ILE A 269 -7.72 19.74 -13.16
N ALA A 270 -6.93 20.52 -13.91
CA ALA A 270 -5.76 21.20 -13.37
C ALA A 270 -6.10 22.18 -12.25
N LEU A 271 -7.20 22.91 -12.39
CA LEU A 271 -7.69 23.87 -11.38
C LEU A 271 -8.23 23.14 -10.15
N GLU A 272 -9.09 22.14 -10.34
CA GLU A 272 -9.72 21.37 -9.28
C GLU A 272 -8.71 20.57 -8.44
N THR A 273 -7.61 20.14 -9.06
CA THR A 273 -6.54 19.41 -8.39
C THR A 273 -5.37 20.28 -7.90
N GLY A 274 -5.52 21.60 -7.95
CA GLY A 274 -4.59 22.55 -7.35
C GLY A 274 -3.31 22.81 -8.14
N PHE A 275 -3.21 22.40 -9.43
CA PHE A 275 -2.06 22.74 -10.27
C PHE A 275 -2.07 24.19 -10.78
N GLY A 276 -3.23 24.85 -10.75
CA GLY A 276 -3.37 26.26 -11.12
C GLY A 276 -3.31 26.58 -12.60
N SER A 277 -2.72 25.71 -13.45
CA SER A 277 -2.71 25.86 -14.89
C SER A 277 -2.56 24.52 -15.63
N SER A 278 -3.17 24.42 -16.82
CA SER A 278 -3.06 23.22 -17.67
C SER A 278 -1.64 22.96 -18.18
N SER A 279 -0.85 24.02 -18.39
CA SER A 279 0.53 23.91 -18.86
C SER A 279 1.44 23.28 -17.79
N TYR A 280 1.36 23.77 -16.55
CA TYR A 280 2.10 23.19 -15.43
C TYR A 280 1.65 21.77 -15.13
N PHE A 281 0.34 21.54 -15.07
CA PHE A 281 -0.24 20.21 -14.94
C PHE A 281 0.26 19.24 -16.00
N GLY A 282 0.19 19.63 -17.28
CA GLY A 282 0.63 18.80 -18.40
C GLY A 282 2.12 18.42 -18.32
N LYS A 283 2.98 19.39 -17.92
CA LYS A 283 4.43 19.14 -17.73
C LYS A 283 4.67 18.12 -16.61
N ILE A 284 4.08 18.33 -15.44
CA ILE A 284 4.24 17.46 -14.28
C ILE A 284 3.65 16.07 -14.55
N PHE A 285 2.43 16.01 -15.11
CA PHE A 285 1.78 14.74 -15.46
C PHE A 285 2.63 13.91 -16.44
N ARG A 286 3.17 14.55 -17.49
CA ARG A 286 4.02 13.88 -18.47
C ARG A 286 5.36 13.40 -17.87
N SER A 287 5.94 14.12 -16.91
CA SER A 287 7.17 13.69 -16.26
C SER A 287 6.98 12.44 -15.43
N HIS A 288 5.81 12.28 -14.79
CA HIS A 288 5.49 11.12 -13.95
C HIS A 288 4.95 9.93 -14.76
N HIS A 289 4.04 10.16 -15.71
CA HIS A 289 3.32 9.09 -16.42
C HIS A 289 3.81 8.81 -17.83
N ARG A 290 4.81 9.55 -18.33
CA ARG A 290 5.34 9.46 -19.70
C ARG A 290 4.29 9.74 -20.80
N LEU A 291 3.07 10.11 -20.42
CA LEU A 291 1.94 10.44 -21.28
C LEU A 291 1.41 11.83 -20.95
N THR A 292 0.85 12.53 -21.92
CA THR A 292 0.08 13.74 -21.63
C THR A 292 -1.27 13.36 -20.97
N PRO A 293 -1.92 14.27 -20.20
CA PRO A 293 -3.24 14.00 -19.61
C PRO A 293 -4.28 13.55 -20.65
N ALA A 294 -4.28 14.14 -21.85
CA ALA A 294 -5.19 13.76 -22.92
C ALA A 294 -4.91 12.36 -23.49
N GLN A 295 -3.63 12.01 -23.69
CA GLN A 295 -3.23 10.66 -24.11
C GLN A 295 -3.60 9.62 -23.06
N TYR A 296 -3.38 9.92 -21.78
CA TYR A 296 -3.74 9.06 -20.66
C TYR A 296 -5.25 8.78 -20.63
N ARG A 297 -6.08 9.83 -20.74
CA ARG A 297 -7.55 9.71 -20.82
C ARG A 297 -7.99 8.80 -21.97
N ASN A 298 -7.44 9.03 -23.18
CA ASN A 298 -7.83 8.26 -24.37
C ASN A 298 -7.45 6.78 -24.21
N LEU A 299 -6.25 6.49 -23.72
CA LEU A 299 -5.79 5.12 -23.50
C LEU A 299 -6.64 4.40 -22.47
N SER A 300 -6.99 5.06 -21.37
CA SER A 300 -7.83 4.49 -20.30
C SER A 300 -9.22 4.14 -20.80
N ARG A 301 -9.83 5.01 -21.63
CA ARG A 301 -11.15 4.78 -22.23
C ARG A 301 -11.15 3.66 -23.27
N GLN A 302 -10.11 3.59 -24.10
CA GLN A 302 -9.98 2.48 -25.06
C GLN A 302 -9.87 1.13 -24.35
N LYS A 303 -9.11 1.06 -23.26
CA LYS A 303 -9.00 -0.16 -22.45
C LYS A 303 -10.32 -0.53 -21.77
N ALA A 304 -11.07 0.43 -21.27
CA ALA A 304 -12.40 0.19 -20.67
C ALA A 304 -13.41 -0.36 -21.68
N LEU A 305 -13.34 0.06 -22.96
CA LEU A 305 -14.19 -0.42 -24.05
C LEU A 305 -13.75 -1.80 -24.60
N ALA A 306 -12.48 -2.15 -24.45
CA ALA A 306 -11.92 -3.44 -24.92
C ALA A 306 -11.99 -4.56 -23.85
N ALA A 307 -12.49 -4.28 -22.67
CA ALA A 307 -12.70 -5.28 -21.61
C ALA A 307 -14.03 -5.99 -21.86
N PRO A 308 -14.05 -7.35 -22.05
CA PRO A 308 -15.27 -8.14 -22.31
C PRO A 308 -16.24 -8.12 -21.13
#